data_d6292e0c442e09bb34d2d62b4e5b67fa
#
_entry.id   d6292e0c442e09bb34d2d62b4e5b67fa
#
_cell.length_a   1.000
_cell.length_b   1.000
_cell.length_c   1.000
_cell.angle_alpha   90.00
_cell.angle_beta   90.00
_cell.angle_gamma   90.00
#
_symmetry.space_group_name_H-M   'P 1'
#
loop_
_entity.id
_entity.type
_entity.pdbx_description
1 polymer ?
#
loop_
_entity_poly.entity_id
_entity_poly.type
_entity_poly.pdbx_seq_one_letter_code
_entity_poly.pdbx_strand_id
1 'polypeptide(L)'
;MNCPHCKSINTTRRGVRNGSQRFSCNDCEKWYNDQYHEKRDIEPGMVLKVKWKDDLRVHGLTDIHVGASEFHREKFHDAIQQIKSDKNALWFGNGDLVELIPPNYKISQRGQYSEPDDQILEFLDLVKPIKDKCLFIRGGNHDTIRSINLLGVDVCKLIAREMNVPYYRMPGYSQFNVKGTIWNMASGHGKSGAANGDLELTKLSQVYSEAHVCFLGHNHQLYAKPVDSLRINGNEERLFRRWYIRGGSFLKYADYARYSFYPIVRTGWVTMEFTKENIECWTN
;
A
#
# COMPACT_ATOMS: atom_id res chain seq x y z
N MET A 1 30.80 19.65 -3.59
CA MET A 1 29.47 19.24 -4.13
C MET A 1 28.68 20.49 -4.36
N ASN A 2 28.10 20.69 -5.55
CA ASN A 2 27.30 21.88 -5.85
C ASN A 2 26.00 21.86 -5.08
N CYS A 3 25.56 23.05 -4.67
CA CYS A 3 24.24 23.18 -4.01
C CYS A 3 23.11 22.68 -4.93
N PRO A 4 22.27 21.73 -4.49
CA PRO A 4 21.19 21.23 -5.33
C PRO A 4 20.06 22.24 -5.53
N HIS A 5 19.97 23.29 -4.69
CA HIS A 5 18.92 24.28 -4.74
C HIS A 5 19.23 25.46 -5.68
N CYS A 6 20.48 25.96 -5.71
CA CYS A 6 20.86 27.11 -6.52
C CYS A 6 22.08 26.86 -7.43
N LYS A 7 22.60 25.61 -7.45
CA LYS A 7 23.75 25.15 -8.23
C LYS A 7 25.07 25.81 -7.86
N SER A 8 25.12 26.63 -6.82
CA SER A 8 26.38 27.29 -6.34
C SER A 8 27.38 26.26 -5.86
N ILE A 9 28.65 26.55 -6.11
CA ILE A 9 29.81 25.81 -5.57
C ILE A 9 30.21 26.28 -4.17
N ASN A 10 29.67 27.43 -3.73
CA ASN A 10 30.01 28.06 -2.44
C ASN A 10 29.25 27.34 -1.31
N THR A 11 29.76 26.19 -0.90
CA THR A 11 29.08 25.32 0.08
C THR A 11 30.07 24.95 1.21
N THR A 12 29.50 24.86 2.43
CA THR A 12 30.28 24.51 3.62
C THR A 12 29.88 23.13 4.13
N ARG A 13 30.88 22.28 4.39
CA ARG A 13 30.66 20.95 5.01
C ARG A 13 30.32 21.09 6.49
N ARG A 14 29.25 20.41 6.97
CA ARG A 14 28.68 20.63 8.30
C ARG A 14 28.55 19.32 9.14
N GLY A 15 29.49 18.43 9.02
CA GLY A 15 29.51 17.17 9.77
C GLY A 15 28.56 16.12 9.28
N VAL A 16 28.58 14.97 9.92
CA VAL A 16 27.75 13.78 9.56
C VAL A 16 26.59 13.61 10.53
N ARG A 17 25.41 13.27 10.02
CA ARG A 17 24.24 12.88 10.82
C ARG A 17 23.56 11.67 10.18
N ASN A 18 23.31 10.63 10.95
CA ASN A 18 22.71 9.37 10.49
C ASN A 18 23.43 8.78 9.25
N GLY A 19 24.76 8.78 9.26
CA GLY A 19 25.57 8.25 8.16
C GLY A 19 25.68 9.14 6.91
N SER A 20 25.01 10.30 6.88
CA SER A 20 24.99 11.20 5.72
C SER A 20 25.75 12.50 6.01
N GLN A 21 26.62 12.92 5.09
CA GLN A 21 27.37 14.18 5.19
C GLN A 21 26.45 15.37 4.92
N ARG A 22 26.41 16.32 5.83
CA ARG A 22 25.61 17.55 5.70
C ARG A 22 26.43 18.70 5.14
N PHE A 23 25.74 19.55 4.37
CA PHE A 23 26.28 20.78 3.77
C PHE A 23 25.32 21.95 4.00
N SER A 24 25.83 23.17 4.05
CA SER A 24 25.05 24.40 3.89
C SER A 24 25.56 25.18 2.68
N CYS A 25 24.67 25.75 1.90
CA CYS A 25 25.02 26.67 0.83
C CYS A 25 25.12 28.07 1.42
N ASN A 26 26.25 28.76 1.13
CA ASN A 26 26.47 30.12 1.61
C ASN A 26 25.72 31.18 0.78
N ASP A 27 25.24 30.82 -0.44
CA ASP A 27 24.57 31.76 -1.33
C ASP A 27 23.06 31.73 -1.18
N CYS A 28 22.43 30.56 -0.90
CA CYS A 28 21.00 30.45 -0.72
C CYS A 28 20.61 29.98 0.69
N GLU A 29 21.55 29.84 1.60
CA GLU A 29 21.42 29.48 3.02
C GLU A 29 20.70 28.14 3.30
N LYS A 30 20.41 27.35 2.27
CA LYS A 30 19.74 26.07 2.42
C LYS A 30 20.71 24.96 2.81
N TRP A 31 20.19 24.05 3.63
CA TRP A 31 20.90 22.84 4.05
C TRP A 31 20.52 21.66 3.16
N TYR A 32 21.50 20.78 2.90
CA TYR A 32 21.32 19.53 2.16
C TYR A 32 22.34 18.48 2.63
N ASN A 33 22.25 17.27 2.14
CA ASN A 33 23.18 16.19 2.43
C ASN A 33 23.68 15.54 1.14
N ASP A 34 24.67 14.66 1.25
CA ASP A 34 25.24 13.92 0.12
C ASP A 34 24.27 12.94 -0.53
N GLN A 35 23.17 12.60 0.16
CA GLN A 35 22.08 11.80 -0.37
C GLN A 35 20.91 12.65 -0.89
N TYR A 36 21.13 13.98 -1.00
CA TYR A 36 20.10 14.84 -1.57
C TYR A 36 19.91 14.52 -3.04
N HIS A 37 18.77 13.89 -3.34
CA HIS A 37 18.26 13.81 -4.68
C HIS A 37 17.38 15.04 -4.94
N GLU A 38 17.62 15.77 -6.05
CA GLU A 38 16.65 16.78 -6.49
C GLU A 38 15.25 16.17 -6.39
N LYS A 39 14.32 16.89 -5.72
CA LYS A 39 12.91 16.53 -5.86
C LYS A 39 12.64 16.55 -7.35
N ARG A 40 12.57 15.39 -7.97
CA ARG A 40 12.00 15.27 -9.31
C ARG A 40 10.62 15.90 -9.19
N ASP A 41 10.31 16.78 -10.11
CA ASP A 41 8.93 17.23 -10.29
C ASP A 41 8.07 15.97 -10.21
N ILE A 42 6.98 16.05 -9.44
CA ILE A 42 6.10 14.91 -9.27
C ILE A 42 5.61 14.56 -10.67
N GLU A 43 6.25 13.55 -11.29
CA GLU A 43 5.71 13.02 -12.53
C GLU A 43 4.29 12.56 -12.22
N PRO A 44 3.28 13.02 -12.99
CA PRO A 44 1.91 12.57 -12.78
C PRO A 44 1.91 11.04 -12.78
N GLY A 45 1.52 10.43 -11.66
CA GLY A 45 1.42 8.98 -11.56
C GLY A 45 0.46 8.44 -12.60
N MET A 46 0.78 7.31 -13.22
CA MET A 46 -0.16 6.65 -14.12
C MET A 46 -1.41 6.23 -13.35
N VAL A 47 -2.57 6.59 -13.87
CA VAL A 47 -3.87 6.15 -13.35
C VAL A 47 -4.23 4.83 -13.99
N LEU A 48 -4.41 3.78 -13.20
CA LEU A 48 -4.97 2.53 -13.69
C LEU A 48 -6.44 2.76 -14.06
N LYS A 49 -6.83 2.45 -15.28
CA LYS A 49 -8.21 2.58 -15.77
C LYS A 49 -8.81 1.22 -16.06
N VAL A 50 -9.93 0.91 -15.41
CA VAL A 50 -10.68 -0.34 -15.55
C VAL A 50 -12.07 -0.02 -16.08
N LYS A 51 -12.52 -0.69 -17.15
CA LYS A 51 -13.91 -0.62 -17.64
C LYS A 51 -14.62 -1.93 -17.33
N TRP A 52 -15.81 -1.84 -16.77
CA TRP A 52 -16.61 -3.00 -16.39
C TRP A 52 -18.09 -2.81 -16.74
N LYS A 53 -18.71 -3.84 -17.26
CA LYS A 53 -20.09 -3.75 -17.75
C LYS A 53 -21.16 -4.17 -16.72
N ASP A 54 -20.76 -4.90 -15.69
CA ASP A 54 -21.60 -5.37 -14.59
C ASP A 54 -21.19 -4.65 -13.30
N ASP A 55 -21.81 -5.00 -12.15
CA ASP A 55 -21.31 -4.57 -10.85
C ASP A 55 -19.97 -5.23 -10.58
N LEU A 56 -19.00 -4.46 -10.07
CA LEU A 56 -17.63 -4.88 -9.91
C LEU A 56 -17.29 -5.01 -8.43
N ARG A 57 -16.79 -6.16 -8.00
CA ARG A 57 -16.18 -6.34 -6.67
C ARG A 57 -14.66 -6.30 -6.76
N VAL A 58 -14.06 -5.43 -5.96
CA VAL A 58 -12.60 -5.29 -5.87
C VAL A 58 -12.17 -5.65 -4.46
N HIS A 59 -11.28 -6.65 -4.35
CA HIS A 59 -10.72 -7.12 -3.08
C HIS A 59 -9.35 -6.49 -2.86
N GLY A 60 -9.19 -5.75 -1.76
CA GLY A 60 -7.90 -5.22 -1.34
C GLY A 60 -7.19 -6.23 -0.43
N LEU A 61 -6.13 -6.86 -0.92
CA LEU A 61 -5.30 -7.80 -0.15
C LEU A 61 -4.01 -7.08 0.24
N THR A 62 -3.78 -6.94 1.53
CA THR A 62 -2.62 -6.25 2.10
C THR A 62 -2.10 -7.00 3.31
N ASP A 63 -0.86 -6.78 3.68
CA ASP A 63 -0.27 -7.32 4.91
C ASP A 63 -0.50 -8.85 5.03
N ILE A 64 -0.19 -9.56 3.93
CA ILE A 64 -0.40 -11.00 3.81
C ILE A 64 0.67 -11.74 4.61
N HIS A 65 1.93 -11.27 4.53
CA HIS A 65 3.08 -11.79 5.26
C HIS A 65 3.29 -13.30 5.06
N VAL A 66 3.21 -13.79 3.82
CA VAL A 66 3.61 -15.18 3.53
C VAL A 66 5.03 -15.40 4.03
N GLY A 67 5.23 -16.46 4.77
CA GLY A 67 6.50 -16.75 5.44
C GLY A 67 6.51 -16.40 6.93
N ALA A 68 5.65 -15.50 7.41
CA ALA A 68 5.54 -15.23 8.85
C ALA A 68 4.99 -16.44 9.60
N SER A 69 5.51 -16.70 10.81
CA SER A 69 5.03 -17.80 11.67
C SER A 69 3.52 -17.70 11.97
N GLU A 70 3.00 -16.50 12.02
CA GLU A 70 1.60 -16.19 12.30
C GLU A 70 0.74 -16.08 11.04
N PHE A 71 1.28 -16.38 9.86
CA PHE A 71 0.51 -16.34 8.62
C PHE A 71 -0.75 -17.22 8.70
N HIS A 72 -1.91 -16.59 8.51
CA HIS A 72 -3.21 -17.26 8.55
C HIS A 72 -3.58 -17.81 7.17
N ARG A 73 -2.96 -18.90 6.80
CA ARG A 73 -3.10 -19.55 5.49
C ARG A 73 -4.56 -19.85 5.11
N GLU A 74 -5.34 -20.38 6.05
CA GLU A 74 -6.74 -20.73 5.81
C GLU A 74 -7.57 -19.49 5.44
N LYS A 75 -7.38 -18.38 6.18
CA LYS A 75 -8.08 -17.13 5.89
C LYS A 75 -7.69 -16.53 4.55
N PHE A 76 -6.42 -16.64 4.18
CA PHE A 76 -5.94 -16.21 2.87
C PHE A 76 -6.51 -17.10 1.75
N HIS A 77 -6.60 -18.41 1.99
CA HIS A 77 -7.25 -19.32 1.07
C HIS A 77 -8.74 -18.99 0.85
N ASP A 78 -9.48 -18.61 1.91
CA ASP A 78 -10.87 -18.15 1.80
C ASP A 78 -10.97 -16.94 0.86
N ALA A 79 -10.07 -15.96 0.99
CA ALA A 79 -10.03 -14.81 0.07
C ALA A 79 -9.81 -15.24 -1.38
N ILE A 80 -8.87 -16.16 -1.61
CA ILE A 80 -8.59 -16.70 -2.95
C ILE A 80 -9.83 -17.40 -3.53
N GLN A 81 -10.51 -18.24 -2.73
CA GLN A 81 -11.71 -18.94 -3.19
C GLN A 81 -12.86 -17.97 -3.50
N GLN A 82 -13.07 -16.95 -2.68
CA GLN A 82 -14.09 -15.93 -2.95
C GLN A 82 -13.81 -15.19 -4.26
N ILE A 83 -12.56 -14.73 -4.48
CA ILE A 83 -12.17 -14.06 -5.71
C ILE A 83 -12.28 -14.99 -6.93
N LYS A 84 -11.87 -16.25 -6.79
CA LYS A 84 -11.90 -17.25 -7.86
C LYS A 84 -13.32 -17.53 -8.32
N SER A 85 -14.24 -17.75 -7.38
CA SER A 85 -15.63 -18.15 -7.66
C SER A 85 -16.48 -17.03 -8.24
N ASP A 86 -16.16 -15.77 -7.99
CA ASP A 86 -16.92 -14.60 -8.46
C ASP A 86 -16.39 -14.09 -9.80
N LYS A 87 -17.16 -14.24 -10.87
CA LYS A 87 -16.80 -13.76 -12.22
C LYS A 87 -16.59 -12.24 -12.31
N ASN A 88 -17.19 -11.48 -11.39
CA ASN A 88 -17.12 -10.01 -11.32
C ASN A 88 -16.12 -9.52 -10.25
N ALA A 89 -15.30 -10.41 -9.71
CA ALA A 89 -14.28 -10.06 -8.75
C ALA A 89 -12.94 -9.76 -9.44
N LEU A 90 -12.30 -8.67 -9.02
CA LEU A 90 -10.89 -8.36 -9.24
C LEU A 90 -10.20 -8.15 -7.89
N TRP A 91 -8.88 -8.12 -7.86
CA TRP A 91 -8.13 -7.87 -6.64
C TRP A 91 -6.85 -7.08 -6.90
N PHE A 92 -6.27 -6.51 -5.87
CA PHE A 92 -4.93 -5.92 -5.91
C PHE A 92 -4.16 -6.27 -4.64
N GLY A 93 -2.83 -6.42 -4.78
CA GLY A 93 -1.92 -6.58 -3.67
C GLY A 93 -1.39 -5.22 -3.21
N ASN A 94 -1.54 -4.89 -1.92
CA ASN A 94 -1.23 -3.55 -1.42
C ASN A 94 -0.06 -3.53 -0.43
N GLY A 95 0.98 -4.32 -0.71
CA GLY A 95 2.23 -4.38 0.04
C GLY A 95 2.21 -5.36 1.21
N ASP A 96 3.41 -5.66 1.69
CA ASP A 96 3.70 -6.66 2.71
C ASP A 96 3.08 -8.03 2.36
N LEU A 97 3.34 -8.45 1.11
CA LEU A 97 2.87 -9.74 0.57
C LEU A 97 3.64 -10.91 1.18
N VAL A 98 4.93 -10.70 1.46
CA VAL A 98 5.84 -11.66 2.08
C VAL A 98 6.49 -11.04 3.31
N GLU A 99 6.85 -11.87 4.31
CA GLU A 99 7.46 -11.40 5.58
C GLU A 99 8.88 -10.88 5.38
N LEU A 100 9.70 -11.61 4.67
CA LEU A 100 11.02 -11.23 4.21
C LEU A 100 11.94 -10.68 5.32
N ILE A 101 12.30 -11.51 6.30
CA ILE A 101 13.30 -11.18 7.31
C ILE A 101 14.67 -11.63 6.81
N PRO A 102 15.56 -10.73 6.37
CA PRO A 102 16.91 -11.11 5.91
C PRO A 102 17.78 -11.62 7.07
N PRO A 103 18.80 -12.47 6.80
CA PRO A 103 19.62 -13.13 7.83
C PRO A 103 20.25 -12.19 8.86
N ASN A 104 20.61 -10.97 8.49
CA ASN A 104 21.28 -9.99 9.36
C ASN A 104 20.35 -8.87 9.86
N TYR A 105 19.04 -9.09 9.82
CA TYR A 105 18.09 -8.11 10.31
C TYR A 105 17.93 -8.17 11.84
N LYS A 106 17.57 -7.03 12.45
CA LYS A 106 17.45 -6.89 13.92
C LYS A 106 16.36 -7.77 14.55
N ILE A 107 15.37 -8.19 13.74
CA ILE A 107 14.28 -9.06 14.18
C ILE A 107 14.75 -10.52 14.07
N SER A 108 14.34 -11.34 15.04
CA SER A 108 14.67 -12.76 15.05
C SER A 108 14.16 -13.50 13.81
N GLN A 109 15.00 -14.34 13.21
CA GLN A 109 14.61 -15.28 12.15
C GLN A 109 13.51 -16.25 12.58
N ARG A 110 13.27 -16.42 13.89
CA ARG A 110 12.19 -17.27 14.43
C ARG A 110 10.78 -16.75 14.08
N GLY A 111 10.66 -15.50 13.64
CA GLY A 111 9.39 -14.92 13.19
C GLY A 111 8.96 -15.35 11.79
N GLN A 112 9.74 -16.21 11.10
CA GLN A 112 9.39 -16.77 9.78
C GLN A 112 9.64 -18.28 9.74
N TYR A 113 8.88 -18.98 8.89
CA TYR A 113 8.95 -20.45 8.75
C TYR A 113 9.69 -20.90 7.50
N SER A 114 10.04 -20.00 6.58
CA SER A 114 10.77 -20.31 5.34
C SER A 114 11.72 -19.19 4.94
N GLU A 115 12.66 -19.49 4.06
CA GLU A 115 13.61 -18.51 3.55
C GLU A 115 12.93 -17.51 2.59
N PRO A 116 13.51 -16.31 2.39
CA PRO A 116 12.89 -15.24 1.60
C PRO A 116 12.50 -15.61 0.16
N ASP A 117 13.29 -16.42 -0.53
CA ASP A 117 13.01 -16.88 -1.89
C ASP A 117 11.85 -17.87 -1.93
N ASP A 118 11.80 -18.82 -0.98
CA ASP A 118 10.68 -19.75 -0.83
C ASP A 118 9.37 -19.03 -0.52
N GLN A 119 9.40 -17.94 0.27
CA GLN A 119 8.22 -17.12 0.54
C GLN A 119 7.66 -16.48 -0.72
N ILE A 120 8.53 -16.02 -1.63
CA ILE A 120 8.13 -15.42 -2.91
C ILE A 120 7.47 -16.48 -3.79
N LEU A 121 8.09 -17.67 -3.91
CA LEU A 121 7.56 -18.78 -4.69
C LEU A 121 6.22 -19.25 -4.15
N GLU A 122 6.11 -19.40 -2.83
CA GLU A 122 4.88 -19.78 -2.15
C GLU A 122 3.75 -18.75 -2.39
N PHE A 123 4.04 -17.44 -2.28
CA PHE A 123 3.05 -16.41 -2.59
C PHE A 123 2.54 -16.53 -4.02
N LEU A 124 3.44 -16.69 -5.00
CA LEU A 124 3.09 -16.84 -6.41
C LEU A 124 2.22 -18.08 -6.66
N ASP A 125 2.53 -19.21 -6.02
CA ASP A 125 1.73 -20.42 -6.12
C ASP A 125 0.35 -20.26 -5.49
N LEU A 126 0.26 -19.61 -4.33
CA LEU A 126 -1.02 -19.35 -3.66
C LEU A 126 -1.95 -18.48 -4.51
N VAL A 127 -1.44 -17.41 -5.16
CA VAL A 127 -2.28 -16.50 -5.95
C VAL A 127 -2.46 -16.95 -7.41
N LYS A 128 -1.79 -18.00 -7.84
CA LYS A 128 -1.90 -18.53 -9.22
C LYS A 128 -3.34 -18.74 -9.71
N PRO A 129 -4.29 -19.26 -8.88
CA PRO A 129 -5.69 -19.44 -9.30
C PRO A 129 -6.46 -18.16 -9.59
N ILE A 130 -5.96 -17.00 -9.14
CA ILE A 130 -6.58 -15.67 -9.27
C ILE A 130 -5.67 -14.66 -9.96
N LYS A 131 -4.57 -15.11 -10.54
CA LYS A 131 -3.56 -14.25 -11.19
C LYS A 131 -4.18 -13.32 -12.24
N ASP A 132 -5.04 -13.84 -13.09
CA ASP A 132 -5.66 -13.10 -14.21
C ASP A 132 -6.68 -12.04 -13.75
N LYS A 133 -7.06 -12.07 -12.47
CA LYS A 133 -7.94 -11.10 -11.83
C LYS A 133 -7.17 -10.02 -11.05
N CYS A 134 -5.84 -10.07 -11.04
CA CYS A 134 -5.01 -9.10 -10.36
C CYS A 134 -4.92 -7.81 -11.15
N LEU A 135 -5.26 -6.69 -10.53
CA LEU A 135 -5.20 -5.35 -11.12
C LEU A 135 -3.79 -4.78 -11.11
N PHE A 136 -3.11 -4.91 -9.98
CA PHE A 136 -1.75 -4.43 -9.76
C PHE A 136 -1.18 -4.95 -8.44
N ILE A 137 0.13 -4.82 -8.30
CA ILE A 137 0.85 -5.00 -7.03
C ILE A 137 1.43 -3.66 -6.60
N ARG A 138 1.28 -3.34 -5.31
CA ARG A 138 1.89 -2.17 -4.67
C ARG A 138 2.97 -2.61 -3.68
N GLY A 139 4.04 -1.82 -3.57
CA GLY A 139 5.11 -2.07 -2.62
C GLY A 139 4.74 -1.78 -1.17
N GLY A 140 5.20 -2.61 -0.25
CA GLY A 140 5.08 -2.45 1.19
C GLY A 140 6.41 -2.09 1.85
N ASN A 141 6.45 -2.13 3.17
CA ASN A 141 7.70 -1.86 3.89
C ASN A 141 8.57 -3.11 4.04
N HIS A 142 8.02 -4.32 4.10
CA HIS A 142 8.80 -5.57 4.17
C HIS A 142 9.42 -5.90 2.80
N ASP A 143 8.60 -6.02 1.80
CA ASP A 143 8.92 -6.55 0.47
C ASP A 143 9.42 -5.51 -0.54
N THR A 144 9.40 -4.22 -0.18
CA THR A 144 9.96 -3.15 -1.01
C THR A 144 10.98 -2.31 -0.24
N ILE A 145 10.59 -1.63 0.86
CA ILE A 145 11.52 -0.70 1.53
C ILE A 145 12.65 -1.47 2.21
N ARG A 146 12.33 -2.50 2.99
CA ARG A 146 13.31 -3.34 3.68
C ARG A 146 14.18 -4.09 2.67
N SER A 147 13.57 -4.71 1.66
CA SER A 147 14.28 -5.50 0.66
C SER A 147 15.25 -4.64 -0.17
N ILE A 148 14.87 -3.44 -0.57
CA ILE A 148 15.78 -2.51 -1.27
C ILE A 148 16.93 -2.09 -0.37
N ASN A 149 16.66 -1.71 0.88
CA ASN A 149 17.68 -1.20 1.79
C ASN A 149 18.70 -2.25 2.22
N LEU A 150 18.30 -3.51 2.34
CA LEU A 150 19.13 -4.59 2.86
C LEU A 150 19.68 -5.51 1.76
N LEU A 151 18.94 -5.71 0.68
CA LEU A 151 19.27 -6.66 -0.39
C LEU A 151 19.51 -5.98 -1.74
N GLY A 152 19.19 -4.69 -1.88
CA GLY A 152 19.28 -3.98 -3.17
C GLY A 152 18.20 -4.40 -4.18
N VAL A 153 17.16 -5.12 -3.76
CA VAL A 153 16.14 -5.71 -4.63
C VAL A 153 14.76 -5.23 -4.21
N ASP A 154 13.91 -4.87 -5.17
CA ASP A 154 12.50 -4.58 -4.97
C ASP A 154 11.68 -5.87 -5.24
N VAL A 155 11.34 -6.59 -4.18
CA VAL A 155 10.66 -7.89 -4.27
C VAL A 155 9.25 -7.77 -4.83
N CYS A 156 8.48 -6.75 -4.43
CA CYS A 156 7.16 -6.51 -5.01
C CYS A 156 7.20 -6.26 -6.53
N LYS A 157 8.25 -5.57 -7.00
CA LYS A 157 8.47 -5.36 -8.44
C LYS A 157 8.74 -6.66 -9.17
N LEU A 158 9.50 -7.58 -8.56
CA LEU A 158 9.75 -8.91 -9.13
C LEU A 158 8.46 -9.75 -9.18
N ILE A 159 7.69 -9.77 -8.08
CA ILE A 159 6.38 -10.45 -8.01
C ILE A 159 5.44 -9.92 -9.09
N ALA A 160 5.30 -8.59 -9.22
CA ALA A 160 4.45 -7.98 -10.24
C ALA A 160 4.87 -8.36 -11.67
N ARG A 161 6.18 -8.40 -11.93
CA ARG A 161 6.73 -8.84 -13.22
C ARG A 161 6.38 -10.31 -13.50
N GLU A 162 6.57 -11.20 -12.53
CA GLU A 162 6.25 -12.63 -12.67
C GLU A 162 4.74 -12.84 -12.87
N MET A 163 3.92 -12.06 -12.20
CA MET A 163 2.48 -12.06 -12.41
C MET A 163 2.03 -11.36 -13.70
N ASN A 164 2.92 -10.66 -14.39
CA ASN A 164 2.61 -9.82 -15.56
C ASN A 164 1.51 -8.78 -15.30
N VAL A 165 1.62 -8.06 -14.16
CA VAL A 165 0.70 -6.99 -13.75
C VAL A 165 1.45 -5.69 -13.49
N PRO A 166 0.76 -4.51 -13.53
CA PRO A 166 1.36 -3.23 -13.15
C PRO A 166 1.94 -3.23 -11.74
N TYR A 167 3.07 -2.57 -11.56
CA TYR A 167 3.69 -2.32 -10.28
C TYR A 167 3.65 -0.84 -9.91
N TYR A 168 3.21 -0.52 -8.69
CA TYR A 168 3.19 0.83 -8.15
C TYR A 168 3.93 0.92 -6.82
N ARG A 169 5.07 1.61 -6.81
CA ARG A 169 5.83 1.82 -5.57
C ARG A 169 5.19 2.87 -4.67
N MET A 170 4.58 3.89 -5.27
CA MET A 170 4.01 5.05 -4.57
C MET A 170 2.48 4.96 -4.52
N PRO A 171 1.82 5.65 -3.55
CA PRO A 171 0.37 5.82 -3.58
C PRO A 171 -0.11 6.41 -4.91
N GLY A 172 -1.33 6.07 -5.32
CA GLY A 172 -1.86 6.55 -6.59
C GLY A 172 -3.33 6.22 -6.78
N TYR A 173 -3.88 6.73 -7.89
CA TYR A 173 -5.26 6.49 -8.30
C TYR A 173 -5.44 5.19 -9.09
N SER A 174 -6.58 4.56 -8.84
CA SER A 174 -7.23 3.61 -9.76
C SER A 174 -8.63 4.13 -10.08
N GLN A 175 -9.00 4.11 -11.36
CA GLN A 175 -10.29 4.60 -11.84
C GLN A 175 -11.10 3.44 -12.42
N PHE A 176 -12.29 3.24 -11.88
CA PHE A 176 -13.23 2.21 -12.31
C PHE A 176 -14.41 2.85 -13.04
N ASN A 177 -14.58 2.54 -14.32
CA ASN A 177 -15.75 2.89 -15.09
C ASN A 177 -16.71 1.70 -15.08
N VAL A 178 -17.69 1.75 -14.19
CA VAL A 178 -18.68 0.68 -13.99
C VAL A 178 -20.01 1.10 -14.55
N LYS A 179 -20.50 0.42 -15.58
CA LYS A 179 -21.76 0.76 -16.26
C LYS A 179 -21.86 2.23 -16.69
N GLY A 180 -20.71 2.87 -17.00
CA GLY A 180 -20.64 4.27 -17.42
C GLY A 180 -20.37 5.27 -16.27
N THR A 181 -20.50 4.87 -15.01
CA THR A 181 -20.17 5.70 -13.85
C THR A 181 -18.67 5.56 -13.49
N ILE A 182 -18.02 6.69 -13.23
CA ILE A 182 -16.60 6.72 -12.89
C ILE A 182 -16.41 6.84 -11.40
N TRP A 183 -15.70 5.85 -10.83
CA TRP A 183 -15.31 5.79 -9.43
C TRP A 183 -13.80 5.85 -9.29
N ASN A 184 -13.31 6.69 -8.38
CA ASN A 184 -11.88 6.86 -8.14
C ASN A 184 -11.50 6.25 -6.78
N MET A 185 -10.49 5.40 -6.77
CA MET A 185 -9.87 4.87 -5.56
C MET A 185 -8.44 5.38 -5.45
N ALA A 186 -8.08 5.98 -4.33
CA ALA A 186 -6.70 6.23 -3.94
C ALA A 186 -6.23 5.10 -3.02
N SER A 187 -5.10 4.50 -3.32
CA SER A 187 -4.52 3.45 -2.48
C SER A 187 -3.04 3.68 -2.21
N GLY A 188 -2.59 3.23 -1.06
CA GLY A 188 -1.21 3.23 -0.61
C GLY A 188 -1.00 2.13 0.42
N HIS A 189 0.26 1.71 0.67
CA HIS A 189 0.49 0.75 1.75
C HIS A 189 0.31 1.40 3.13
N GLY A 190 0.73 2.65 3.28
CA GLY A 190 0.76 3.34 4.56
C GLY A 190 2.17 3.36 5.16
N LYS A 191 2.29 4.01 6.31
CA LYS A 191 3.58 4.19 7.00
C LYS A 191 3.46 4.20 8.51
N SER A 192 2.29 4.53 9.05
CA SER A 192 2.08 4.75 10.48
C SER A 192 1.48 3.54 11.16
N GLY A 193 2.18 3.01 12.17
CA GLY A 193 1.65 2.02 13.12
C GLY A 193 0.80 2.64 14.23
N ALA A 194 0.41 3.93 14.11
CA ALA A 194 -0.39 4.60 15.13
C ALA A 194 -1.77 3.95 15.28
N ALA A 195 -2.26 3.86 16.52
CA ALA A 195 -3.58 3.31 16.83
C ALA A 195 -4.73 4.06 16.14
N ASN A 196 -4.57 5.37 15.89
CA ASN A 196 -5.54 6.16 15.12
C ASN A 196 -5.23 6.06 13.61
N GLY A 197 -5.81 5.07 12.95
CA GLY A 197 -5.67 4.84 11.51
C GLY A 197 -6.28 5.94 10.62
N ASP A 198 -7.21 6.73 11.15
CA ASP A 198 -7.95 7.74 10.38
C ASP A 198 -7.11 8.93 9.94
N LEU A 199 -6.14 9.34 10.76
CA LEU A 199 -5.29 10.50 10.45
C LEU A 199 -4.54 10.30 9.11
N GLU A 200 -4.03 9.10 8.86
CA GLU A 200 -3.30 8.83 7.63
C GLU A 200 -4.24 8.73 6.42
N LEU A 201 -5.44 8.16 6.60
CA LEU A 201 -6.49 8.15 5.57
C LEU A 201 -6.98 9.58 5.25
N THR A 202 -7.10 10.44 6.27
CA THR A 202 -7.41 11.86 6.07
C THR A 202 -6.34 12.55 5.24
N LYS A 203 -5.05 12.34 5.53
CA LYS A 203 -3.95 12.88 4.73
C LYS A 203 -3.98 12.35 3.29
N LEU A 204 -4.24 11.05 3.11
CA LEU A 204 -4.38 10.47 1.77
C LEU A 204 -5.53 11.15 1.00
N SER A 205 -6.67 11.35 1.65
CA SER A 205 -7.84 11.98 1.02
C SER A 205 -7.64 13.47 0.68
N GLN A 206 -6.77 14.17 1.40
CA GLN A 206 -6.39 15.55 1.09
C GLN A 206 -5.51 15.61 -0.16
N VAL A 207 -4.56 14.68 -0.29
CA VAL A 207 -3.70 14.58 -1.49
C VAL A 207 -4.48 14.11 -2.71
N TYR A 208 -5.38 13.14 -2.51
CA TYR A 208 -6.20 12.53 -3.56
C TYR A 208 -7.66 12.95 -3.40
N SER A 209 -7.94 14.24 -3.58
CA SER A 209 -9.21 14.88 -3.26
C SER A 209 -10.42 14.29 -4.01
N GLU A 210 -10.22 13.75 -5.21
CA GLU A 210 -11.26 13.14 -6.04
C GLU A 210 -11.54 11.66 -5.73
N ALA A 211 -10.84 11.08 -4.74
CA ALA A 211 -11.04 9.69 -4.37
C ALA A 211 -12.39 9.49 -3.66
N HIS A 212 -13.19 8.55 -4.15
CA HIS A 212 -14.39 8.01 -3.51
C HIS A 212 -14.03 6.92 -2.49
N VAL A 213 -12.87 6.28 -2.69
CA VAL A 213 -12.31 5.28 -1.77
C VAL A 213 -10.87 5.66 -1.46
N CYS A 214 -10.51 5.69 -0.16
CA CYS A 214 -9.14 5.80 0.33
C CYS A 214 -8.78 4.49 1.05
N PHE A 215 -7.80 3.76 0.53
CA PHE A 215 -7.39 2.44 1.02
C PHE A 215 -5.94 2.45 1.50
N LEU A 216 -5.70 2.00 2.74
CA LEU A 216 -4.37 1.81 3.32
C LEU A 216 -4.25 0.45 4.04
N GLY A 217 -3.04 -0.12 4.04
CA GLY A 217 -2.63 -1.28 4.84
C GLY A 217 -1.75 -0.88 6.03
N HIS A 218 -0.68 -1.64 6.28
CA HIS A 218 0.44 -1.43 7.19
C HIS A 218 0.13 -1.57 8.69
N ASN A 219 -0.94 -0.99 9.19
CA ASN A 219 -1.26 -1.03 10.63
C ASN A 219 -2.17 -2.20 11.03
N HIS A 220 -2.45 -3.11 10.11
CA HIS A 220 -3.24 -4.33 10.26
C HIS A 220 -4.69 -4.12 10.73
N GLN A 221 -5.14 -2.87 10.94
CA GLN A 221 -6.53 -2.62 11.28
C GLN A 221 -7.45 -3.01 10.13
N LEU A 222 -8.60 -3.60 10.46
CA LEU A 222 -9.59 -4.05 9.50
C LEU A 222 -10.89 -3.28 9.71
N TYR A 223 -11.16 -2.31 8.85
CA TYR A 223 -12.44 -1.62 8.80
C TYR A 223 -12.69 -0.94 7.45
N ALA A 224 -13.96 -0.71 7.16
CA ALA A 224 -14.43 0.18 6.11
C ALA A 224 -15.51 1.08 6.71
N LYS A 225 -15.34 2.40 6.59
CA LYS A 225 -16.31 3.37 7.12
C LYS A 225 -16.58 4.49 6.12
N PRO A 226 -17.85 4.89 5.94
CA PRO A 226 -18.18 6.06 5.15
C PRO A 226 -17.81 7.35 5.90
N VAL A 227 -17.35 8.35 5.15
CA VAL A 227 -17.11 9.72 5.61
C VAL A 227 -17.77 10.65 4.61
N ASP A 228 -18.74 11.40 5.08
CA ASP A 228 -19.53 12.29 4.25
C ASP A 228 -19.00 13.73 4.34
N SER A 229 -19.04 14.43 3.22
CA SER A 229 -18.71 15.85 3.11
C SER A 229 -19.64 16.53 2.10
N LEU A 230 -19.77 17.84 2.18
CA LEU A 230 -20.50 18.61 1.19
C LEU A 230 -19.50 19.13 0.14
N ARG A 231 -19.87 19.07 -1.12
CA ARG A 231 -19.15 19.64 -2.25
C ARG A 231 -20.06 20.55 -3.07
N ILE A 232 -19.49 21.61 -3.61
CA ILE A 232 -20.20 22.48 -4.54
C ILE A 232 -20.18 21.82 -5.93
N ASN A 233 -21.35 21.72 -6.55
CA ASN A 233 -21.53 21.27 -7.93
C ASN A 233 -22.43 22.27 -8.66
N GLY A 234 -21.82 23.21 -9.40
CA GLY A 234 -22.53 24.36 -9.96
C GLY A 234 -23.01 25.27 -8.83
N ASN A 235 -24.32 25.48 -8.71
CA ASN A 235 -24.96 26.32 -7.70
C ASN A 235 -25.57 25.53 -6.52
N GLU A 236 -25.28 24.23 -6.42
CA GLU A 236 -25.87 23.35 -5.44
C GLU A 236 -24.81 22.69 -4.57
N GLU A 237 -25.13 22.47 -3.29
CA GLU A 237 -24.36 21.58 -2.43
C GLU A 237 -24.81 20.13 -2.69
N ARG A 238 -23.86 19.24 -2.84
CA ARG A 238 -24.10 17.80 -2.97
C ARG A 238 -23.31 17.01 -1.94
N LEU A 239 -23.95 15.96 -1.43
CA LEU A 239 -23.30 15.00 -0.57
C LEU A 239 -22.21 14.27 -1.39
N PHE A 240 -20.98 14.30 -0.87
CA PHE A 240 -19.88 13.49 -1.38
C PHE A 240 -19.49 12.47 -0.33
N ARG A 241 -19.88 11.21 -0.55
CA ARG A 241 -19.51 10.08 0.30
C ARG A 241 -18.17 9.53 -0.12
N ARG A 242 -17.30 9.31 0.86
CA ARG A 242 -16.00 8.68 0.69
C ARG A 242 -15.89 7.51 1.66
N TRP A 243 -15.26 6.44 1.22
CA TRP A 243 -14.93 5.31 2.07
C TRP A 243 -13.49 5.41 2.57
N TYR A 244 -13.30 5.35 3.89
CA TYR A 244 -12.01 5.18 4.53
C TYR A 244 -11.85 3.72 4.90
N ILE A 245 -10.77 3.09 4.37
CA ILE A 245 -10.54 1.66 4.47
C ILE A 245 -9.15 1.39 5.04
N ARG A 246 -9.10 0.58 6.08
CA ARG A 246 -7.93 -0.17 6.51
C ARG A 246 -8.11 -1.61 6.10
N GLY A 247 -7.15 -2.10 5.29
CA GLY A 247 -7.29 -3.35 4.56
C GLY A 247 -7.18 -4.63 5.40
N GLY A 248 -6.82 -4.52 6.68
CA GLY A 248 -6.59 -5.67 7.55
C GLY A 248 -5.23 -6.32 7.35
N SER A 249 -5.13 -7.56 7.75
CA SER A 249 -3.96 -8.41 7.53
C SER A 249 -4.34 -9.89 7.53
N PHE A 250 -3.41 -10.74 7.10
CA PHE A 250 -3.54 -12.20 7.19
C PHE A 250 -2.63 -12.81 8.26
N LEU A 251 -2.36 -12.05 9.33
CA LEU A 251 -1.63 -12.54 10.49
C LEU A 251 -2.59 -12.89 11.62
N LYS A 252 -2.35 -14.04 12.26
CA LYS A 252 -2.91 -14.36 13.58
C LYS A 252 -2.30 -13.41 14.60
N TYR A 253 -2.96 -13.25 15.76
CA TYR A 253 -2.44 -12.37 16.81
C TYR A 253 -1.10 -12.89 17.34
N ALA A 254 -0.04 -12.21 16.98
CA ALA A 254 1.33 -12.60 17.27
C ALA A 254 1.72 -12.38 18.75
N ASP A 255 2.63 -13.20 19.28
CA ASP A 255 3.12 -13.08 20.66
C ASP A 255 3.75 -11.72 20.94
N TYR A 256 4.51 -11.14 19.98
CA TYR A 256 5.10 -9.80 20.16
C TYR A 256 4.05 -8.72 20.33
N ALA A 257 2.93 -8.81 19.61
CA ALA A 257 1.82 -7.87 19.72
C ALA A 257 1.15 -8.00 21.09
N ARG A 258 1.04 -9.22 21.62
CA ARG A 258 0.54 -9.51 22.95
C ARG A 258 1.45 -8.93 24.03
N TYR A 259 2.77 -9.15 23.93
CA TYR A 259 3.75 -8.57 24.86
C TYR A 259 3.79 -7.04 24.85
N SER A 260 3.52 -6.44 23.70
CA SER A 260 3.52 -4.97 23.51
C SER A 260 2.16 -4.33 23.78
N PHE A 261 1.17 -5.09 24.23
CA PHE A 261 -0.21 -4.64 24.47
C PHE A 261 -0.87 -3.98 23.25
N TYR A 262 -0.51 -4.42 22.05
CA TYR A 262 -1.21 -3.96 20.85
C TYR A 262 -2.65 -4.48 20.85
N PRO A 263 -3.63 -3.68 20.37
CA PRO A 263 -5.00 -4.14 20.25
C PRO A 263 -5.12 -5.41 19.41
N ILE A 264 -6.01 -6.32 19.80
CA ILE A 264 -6.36 -7.48 18.97
C ILE A 264 -7.05 -6.94 17.72
N VAL A 265 -6.47 -7.22 16.55
CA VAL A 265 -7.05 -6.89 15.24
C VAL A 265 -7.67 -8.14 14.62
N ARG A 266 -8.76 -7.96 13.89
CA ARG A 266 -9.37 -9.06 13.12
C ARG A 266 -8.50 -9.37 11.92
N THR A 267 -8.25 -10.65 11.69
CA THR A 267 -7.65 -11.13 10.44
C THR A 267 -8.69 -11.10 9.33
N GLY A 268 -8.32 -10.59 8.17
CA GLY A 268 -9.22 -10.52 7.04
C GLY A 268 -8.85 -9.45 6.02
N TRP A 269 -9.77 -9.18 5.11
CA TRP A 269 -9.62 -8.22 4.02
C TRP A 269 -10.90 -7.44 3.79
N VAL A 270 -10.82 -6.41 2.94
CA VAL A 270 -11.98 -5.59 2.56
C VAL A 270 -12.38 -5.86 1.12
N THR A 271 -13.67 -6.01 0.90
CA THR A 271 -14.31 -6.01 -0.42
C THR A 271 -15.01 -4.69 -0.65
N MET A 272 -14.83 -4.14 -1.84
CA MET A 272 -15.46 -2.90 -2.33
C MET A 272 -16.32 -3.26 -3.53
N GLU A 273 -17.63 -3.07 -3.46
CA GLU A 273 -18.53 -3.25 -4.59
C GLU A 273 -18.84 -1.90 -5.22
N PHE A 274 -18.57 -1.80 -6.50
CA PHE A 274 -18.85 -0.63 -7.33
C PHE A 274 -20.02 -0.95 -8.22
N THR A 275 -21.11 -0.20 -8.06
CA THR A 275 -22.30 -0.27 -8.91
C THR A 275 -22.38 0.97 -9.80
N LYS A 276 -23.44 1.12 -10.58
CA LYS A 276 -23.70 2.36 -11.31
C LYS A 276 -24.04 3.51 -10.35
N GLU A 277 -24.72 3.21 -9.25
CA GLU A 277 -25.36 4.18 -8.34
C GLU A 277 -24.49 4.51 -7.12
N ASN A 278 -23.75 3.52 -6.57
CA ASN A 278 -23.04 3.68 -5.31
C ASN A 278 -21.79 2.78 -5.20
N ILE A 279 -21.10 2.97 -4.08
CA ILE A 279 -20.03 2.09 -3.61
C ILE A 279 -20.44 1.58 -2.24
N GLU A 280 -20.34 0.26 -2.03
CA GLU A 280 -20.45 -0.38 -0.74
C GLU A 280 -19.16 -1.09 -0.38
N CYS A 281 -18.77 -1.03 0.91
CA CYS A 281 -17.53 -1.64 1.38
C CYS A 281 -17.80 -2.44 2.67
N TRP A 282 -17.24 -3.65 2.74
CA TRP A 282 -17.36 -4.50 3.93
C TRP A 282 -16.08 -5.30 4.20
N THR A 283 -15.98 -5.75 5.45
CA THR A 283 -14.88 -6.61 5.92
C THR A 283 -15.28 -8.08 5.83
N ASN A 284 -14.32 -8.94 5.52
CA ASN A 284 -14.50 -10.39 5.40
C ASN A 284 -13.68 -11.14 6.46
#